data_f1aef6742e890c1fb7fcd7b9275d09f5
#
_entry.id   f1aef6742e890c1fb7fcd7b9275d09f5
#
_cell.length_a   1.000
_cell.length_b   1.000
_cell.length_c   1.000
_cell.angle_alpha   90.00
_cell.angle_beta   90.00
_cell.angle_gamma   90.00
#
_symmetry.space_group_name_H-M   'P 1'
#
loop_
_entity.id
_entity.type
_entity.pdbx_description
1 polymer ?
#
loop_
_entity_poly.entity_id
_entity_poly.type
_entity_poly.pdbx_seq_one_letter_code
_entity_poly.pdbx_strand_id
1 'polypeptide(L)'
;MSNLSDDAICELSQRFYFEAAHTLHRSIETEGSLRIHGHTYEAEVTLQGHPNPKTGMLIDLGYLRKEIARVREMLDHRFLDEVDGLGPPTLENLCIFIKLNLERTLVMLCSVSVERRLSGDRCVLRFPPTRSSSA
;
A
#
# COMPACT_ATOMS: atom_id res chain seq x y z
N MET A 1 -4.03 24.04 -19.51
CA MET A 1 -5.26 24.19 -18.72
C MET A 1 -6.16 22.99 -18.94
N SER A 2 -6.68 22.42 -17.88
CA SER A 2 -7.54 21.23 -17.97
C SER A 2 -8.97 21.62 -18.35
N ASN A 3 -9.59 20.82 -19.25
CA ASN A 3 -11.01 20.95 -19.62
C ASN A 3 -11.88 19.96 -18.85
N LEU A 4 -11.34 19.35 -17.79
CA LEU A 4 -12.06 18.38 -16.99
C LEU A 4 -13.11 19.07 -16.13
N SER A 5 -14.26 18.42 -15.97
CA SER A 5 -15.29 18.88 -15.04
C SER A 5 -14.81 18.67 -13.60
N ASP A 6 -15.45 19.40 -12.65
CA ASP A 6 -15.08 19.35 -11.24
C ASP A 6 -15.25 17.96 -10.61
N ASP A 7 -16.12 17.13 -11.17
CA ASP A 7 -16.35 15.76 -10.69
C ASP A 7 -15.42 14.73 -11.30
N ALA A 8 -14.56 15.13 -12.25
CA ALA A 8 -13.55 14.24 -12.80
C ALA A 8 -12.32 14.23 -11.90
N ILE A 9 -11.87 13.03 -11.56
CA ILE A 9 -10.74 12.81 -10.65
C ILE A 9 -9.73 11.91 -11.33
N CYS A 10 -8.45 12.25 -11.20
CA CYS A 10 -7.38 11.36 -11.61
C CYS A 10 -7.05 10.38 -10.49
N GLU A 11 -6.79 9.14 -10.85
CA GLU A 11 -6.18 8.16 -9.95
C GLU A 11 -4.80 7.82 -10.49
N LEU A 12 -3.81 7.86 -9.61
CA LEU A 12 -2.43 7.53 -9.95
C LEU A 12 -1.98 6.42 -9.02
N SER A 13 -1.48 5.32 -9.59
CA SER A 13 -1.07 4.15 -8.80
C SER A 13 0.41 3.85 -9.01
N GLN A 14 1.04 3.31 -7.97
CA GLN A 14 2.42 2.84 -8.02
C GLN A 14 2.48 1.48 -7.33
N ARG A 15 3.06 0.50 -8.01
CA ARG A 15 3.28 -0.84 -7.48
C ARG A 15 4.67 -0.97 -6.90
N PHE A 16 4.80 -1.85 -5.92
CA PHE A 16 6.10 -2.26 -5.41
C PHE A 16 6.01 -3.69 -4.89
N TYR A 17 7.15 -4.33 -4.82
CA TYR A 17 7.28 -5.72 -4.41
C TYR A 17 8.11 -5.80 -3.15
N PHE A 18 7.77 -6.73 -2.29
CA PHE A 18 8.64 -7.09 -1.16
C PHE A 18 8.52 -8.57 -0.87
N GLU A 19 9.58 -9.14 -0.34
CA GLU A 19 9.61 -10.54 0.07
C GLU A 19 9.73 -10.59 1.58
N ALA A 20 8.90 -11.39 2.22
CA ALA A 20 8.88 -11.45 3.66
C ALA A 20 8.40 -12.81 4.14
N ALA A 21 8.80 -13.15 5.36
CA ALA A 21 8.38 -14.38 6.01
C ALA A 21 7.36 -14.07 7.09
N HIS A 22 6.51 -15.04 7.38
CA HIS A 22 5.53 -14.91 8.46
C HIS A 22 5.05 -16.25 8.96
N THR A 23 4.31 -16.22 10.08
CA THR A 23 3.45 -17.31 10.54
C THR A 23 2.04 -16.79 10.64
N LEU A 24 1.05 -17.69 10.66
CA LEU A 24 -0.35 -17.33 10.88
C LEU A 24 -1.01 -18.35 11.79
N HIS A 25 -1.93 -17.90 12.62
CA HIS A 25 -2.76 -18.75 13.46
C HIS A 25 -4.13 -18.90 12.82
N ARG A 26 -4.27 -19.93 11.97
CA ARG A 26 -5.54 -20.22 11.28
C ARG A 26 -6.21 -21.45 11.88
N SER A 27 -7.54 -21.45 11.82
CA SER A 27 -8.33 -22.61 12.27
C SER A 27 -8.30 -23.76 11.27
N ILE A 28 -8.06 -23.48 10.00
CA ILE A 28 -7.91 -24.47 8.92
C ILE A 28 -6.45 -24.40 8.46
N GLU A 29 -5.86 -25.59 8.19
CA GLU A 29 -4.44 -25.68 7.81
C GLU A 29 -3.52 -25.11 8.89
N THR A 30 -3.89 -25.31 10.16
CA THR A 30 -3.20 -24.72 11.30
C THR A 30 -1.71 -25.05 11.32
N GLU A 31 -1.36 -26.33 11.12
CA GLU A 31 0.04 -26.78 11.18
C GLU A 31 0.91 -26.04 10.16
N GLY A 32 0.45 -25.95 8.90
CA GLY A 32 1.18 -25.25 7.86
C GLY A 32 1.30 -23.75 8.13
N SER A 33 0.23 -23.15 8.65
CA SER A 33 0.22 -21.70 8.92
C SER A 33 1.10 -21.30 10.10
N LEU A 34 1.34 -22.21 11.04
CA LEU A 34 2.22 -21.94 12.19
C LEU A 34 3.70 -22.08 11.86
N ARG A 35 4.05 -22.71 10.74
CA ARG A 35 5.44 -22.75 10.31
C ARG A 35 5.85 -21.44 9.69
N ILE A 36 7.11 -21.06 9.90
CA ILE A 36 7.68 -19.89 9.24
C ILE A 36 7.76 -20.19 7.74
N HIS A 37 7.13 -19.35 6.95
CA HIS A 37 7.17 -19.48 5.49
C HIS A 37 7.21 -18.08 4.85
N GLY A 38 7.70 -18.02 3.62
CA GLY A 38 7.87 -16.76 2.91
C GLY A 38 6.96 -16.62 1.71
N HIS A 39 6.69 -15.37 1.37
CA HIS A 39 5.92 -15.00 0.19
C HIS A 39 6.57 -13.84 -0.53
N THR A 40 6.34 -13.76 -1.84
CA THR A 40 6.52 -12.52 -2.59
C THR A 40 5.20 -11.77 -2.57
N TYR A 41 5.23 -10.55 -2.06
CA TYR A 41 4.05 -9.68 -2.01
C TYR A 41 4.16 -8.61 -3.07
N GLU A 42 3.03 -8.31 -3.70
CA GLU A 42 2.91 -7.15 -4.59
C GLU A 42 1.94 -6.17 -3.94
N ALA A 43 2.41 -4.97 -3.68
CA ALA A 43 1.59 -3.92 -3.11
C ALA A 43 1.34 -2.84 -4.16
N GLU A 44 0.20 -2.17 -4.04
CA GLU A 44 -0.12 -1.04 -4.89
C GLU A 44 -0.73 0.06 -4.03
N VAL A 45 -0.22 1.27 -4.19
CA VAL A 45 -0.79 2.45 -3.55
C VAL A 45 -1.42 3.31 -4.62
N THR A 46 -2.59 3.88 -4.32
CA THR A 46 -3.34 4.72 -5.26
C THR A 46 -3.65 6.05 -4.60
N LEU A 47 -3.38 7.12 -5.33
CA LEU A 47 -3.70 8.49 -4.96
C LEU A 47 -4.79 8.99 -5.87
N GLN A 48 -5.66 9.87 -5.37
CA GLN A 48 -6.67 10.51 -6.20
C GLN A 48 -6.71 12.01 -5.94
N GLY A 49 -7.08 12.76 -6.97
CA GLY A 49 -7.21 14.20 -6.86
C GLY A 49 -7.20 14.88 -8.22
N HIS A 50 -7.00 16.17 -8.19
CA HIS A 50 -6.89 17.00 -9.38
C HIS A 50 -5.44 17.39 -9.61
N PRO A 51 -4.92 17.22 -10.84
CA PRO A 51 -3.55 17.63 -11.13
C PRO A 51 -3.36 19.13 -10.93
N ASN A 52 -2.18 19.52 -10.50
CA ASN A 52 -1.81 20.93 -10.46
C ASN A 52 -1.81 21.48 -11.88
N PRO A 53 -2.54 22.58 -12.18
CA PRO A 53 -2.64 23.08 -13.56
C PRO A 53 -1.31 23.55 -14.15
N LYS A 54 -0.37 23.96 -13.31
CA LYS A 54 0.93 24.46 -13.77
C LYS A 54 1.90 23.35 -14.12
N THR A 55 1.90 22.28 -13.32
CA THR A 55 2.85 21.17 -13.49
C THR A 55 2.25 19.99 -14.23
N GLY A 56 0.93 19.87 -14.23
CA GLY A 56 0.23 18.70 -14.78
C GLY A 56 0.34 17.48 -13.89
N MET A 57 0.88 17.61 -12.68
CA MET A 57 1.14 16.49 -11.79
C MET A 57 0.17 16.46 -10.62
N LEU A 58 -0.30 15.25 -10.29
CA LEU A 58 -0.99 15.00 -9.04
C LEU A 58 0.01 15.00 -7.90
N ILE A 59 1.17 14.39 -8.15
CA ILE A 59 2.29 14.32 -7.23
C ILE A 59 3.57 14.12 -8.05
N ASP A 60 4.69 14.55 -7.53
CA ASP A 60 5.99 14.23 -8.11
C ASP A 60 6.26 12.74 -7.90
N LEU A 61 6.47 11.97 -8.98
CA LEU A 61 6.70 10.54 -8.90
C LEU A 61 7.98 10.20 -8.15
N GLY A 62 8.99 11.07 -8.20
CA GLY A 62 10.22 10.87 -7.42
C GLY A 62 9.94 10.90 -5.93
N TYR A 63 9.09 11.83 -5.48
CA TYR A 63 8.67 11.90 -4.09
C TYR A 63 7.85 10.66 -3.69
N LEU A 64 6.89 10.27 -4.55
CA LEU A 64 6.07 9.09 -4.32
C LEU A 64 6.93 7.83 -4.14
N ARG A 65 7.89 7.64 -5.05
CA ARG A 65 8.80 6.48 -5.01
C ARG A 65 9.69 6.48 -3.78
N LYS A 66 10.12 7.66 -3.34
CA LYS A 66 10.93 7.81 -2.13
C LYS A 66 10.16 7.37 -0.90
N GLU A 67 8.90 7.80 -0.78
CA GLU A 67 8.05 7.43 0.35
C GLU A 67 7.73 5.94 0.34
N ILE A 68 7.46 5.38 -0.82
CA ILE A 68 7.24 3.95 -0.98
C ILE A 68 8.49 3.16 -0.57
N ALA A 69 9.67 3.60 -1.00
CA ALA A 69 10.92 2.94 -0.65
C ALA A 69 11.14 2.91 0.86
N ARG A 70 10.78 3.98 1.56
CA ARG A 70 10.87 4.06 3.02
C ARG A 70 10.01 2.98 3.69
N VAL A 71 8.78 2.81 3.23
CA VAL A 71 7.86 1.80 3.80
C VAL A 71 8.29 0.39 3.38
N ARG A 72 8.72 0.22 2.13
CA ARG A 72 9.23 -1.07 1.65
C ARG A 72 10.37 -1.56 2.51
N GLU A 73 11.28 -0.68 2.92
CA GLU A 73 12.42 -1.00 3.79
C GLU A 73 11.97 -1.59 5.13
N MET A 74 10.78 -1.22 5.61
CA MET A 74 10.24 -1.74 6.86
C MET A 74 9.70 -3.16 6.73
N LEU A 75 9.46 -3.63 5.52
CA LEU A 75 8.79 -4.91 5.25
C LEU A 75 9.67 -5.91 4.50
N ASP A 76 10.50 -5.43 3.57
CA ASP A 76 11.26 -6.29 2.67
C ASP A 76 12.35 -7.06 3.41
N HIS A 77 12.41 -8.37 3.17
CA HIS A 77 13.35 -9.28 3.81
C HIS A 77 13.22 -9.28 5.33
N ARG A 78 12.02 -9.05 5.84
CA ARG A 78 11.72 -9.06 7.28
C ARG A 78 10.91 -10.29 7.65
N PHE A 79 11.00 -10.66 8.92
CA PHE A 79 10.05 -11.58 9.53
C PHE A 79 8.89 -10.73 10.05
N LEU A 80 7.75 -10.81 9.38
CA LEU A 80 6.63 -9.90 9.61
C LEU A 80 6.06 -9.99 11.02
N ASP A 81 6.15 -11.15 11.65
CA ASP A 81 5.70 -11.33 13.04
C ASP A 81 6.43 -10.39 14.01
N GLU A 82 7.64 -9.94 13.65
CA GLU A 82 8.48 -9.06 14.48
C GLU A 82 8.39 -7.58 14.09
N VAL A 83 7.62 -7.24 13.07
CA VAL A 83 7.50 -5.85 12.63
C VAL A 83 6.59 -5.09 13.59
N ASP A 84 7.14 -4.07 14.24
CA ASP A 84 6.41 -3.24 15.19
C ASP A 84 5.22 -2.55 14.52
N GLY A 85 4.06 -2.63 15.16
CA GLY A 85 2.86 -1.95 14.69
C GLY A 85 2.09 -2.71 13.61
N LEU A 86 2.60 -3.84 13.14
CA LEU A 86 1.90 -4.62 12.11
C LEU A 86 0.79 -5.48 12.71
N GLY A 87 1.04 -6.09 13.85
CA GLY A 87 0.12 -7.07 14.44
C GLY A 87 0.18 -8.39 13.69
N PRO A 88 -0.88 -9.23 13.77
CA PRO A 88 -0.91 -10.48 13.00
C PRO A 88 -0.64 -10.20 11.52
N PRO A 89 0.32 -10.89 10.90
CA PRO A 89 0.80 -10.52 9.56
C PRO A 89 -0.10 -11.05 8.44
N THR A 90 -1.31 -10.56 8.39
CA THR A 90 -2.31 -10.85 7.36
C THR A 90 -2.20 -9.83 6.22
N LEU A 91 -2.82 -10.13 5.08
CA LEU A 91 -2.92 -9.16 3.99
C LEU A 91 -3.63 -7.89 4.44
N GLU A 92 -4.68 -8.04 5.25
CA GLU A 92 -5.45 -6.91 5.78
C GLU A 92 -4.58 -5.99 6.62
N ASN A 93 -3.81 -6.55 7.54
CA ASN A 93 -2.93 -5.76 8.40
C ASN A 93 -1.75 -5.15 7.62
N LEU A 94 -1.27 -5.81 6.58
CA LEU A 94 -0.27 -5.23 5.70
C LEU A 94 -0.82 -3.98 5.00
N CYS A 95 -2.05 -4.04 4.51
CA CYS A 95 -2.69 -2.86 3.92
C CYS A 95 -2.81 -1.71 4.93
N ILE A 96 -3.25 -2.01 6.14
CA ILE A 96 -3.40 -1.01 7.21
C ILE A 96 -2.05 -0.41 7.59
N PHE A 97 -1.02 -1.25 7.72
CA PHE A 97 0.33 -0.81 8.06
C PHE A 97 0.87 0.16 7.00
N ILE A 98 0.75 -0.20 5.73
CA ILE A 98 1.21 0.65 4.63
C ILE A 98 0.46 1.98 4.64
N LYS A 99 -0.87 1.95 4.79
CA LYS A 99 -1.67 3.17 4.89
C LYS A 99 -1.18 4.08 6.01
N LEU A 100 -1.04 3.53 7.22
CA LEU A 100 -0.67 4.33 8.40
C LEU A 100 0.73 4.95 8.26
N ASN A 101 1.61 4.30 7.53
CA ASN A 101 2.98 4.79 7.32
C ASN A 101 3.12 5.74 6.13
N LEU A 102 2.08 5.89 5.31
CA LEU A 102 2.12 6.77 4.12
C LEU A 102 1.13 7.92 4.18
N GLU A 103 0.03 7.81 4.94
CA GLU A 103 -1.06 8.80 4.84
C GLU A 103 -0.68 10.23 5.24
N ARG A 104 0.32 10.40 6.10
CA ARG A 104 0.76 11.74 6.50
C ARG A 104 1.53 12.46 5.41
N THR A 105 2.31 11.73 4.64
CA THR A 105 3.15 12.29 3.58
C THR A 105 2.49 12.20 2.21
N LEU A 106 1.56 11.26 2.03
CA LEU A 106 0.79 11.10 0.81
C LEU A 106 -0.68 11.42 1.11
N VAL A 107 -0.99 12.70 1.23
CA VAL A 107 -2.32 13.16 1.68
C VAL A 107 -3.45 12.81 0.72
N MET A 108 -3.12 12.52 -0.54
CA MET A 108 -4.09 12.09 -1.55
C MET A 108 -4.24 10.58 -1.63
N LEU A 109 -3.58 9.82 -0.77
CA LEU A 109 -3.69 8.37 -0.75
C LEU A 109 -5.14 7.96 -0.49
N CYS A 110 -5.68 7.07 -1.30
CA CYS A 110 -7.07 6.63 -1.21
C CYS A 110 -7.24 5.11 -1.20
N SER A 111 -6.21 4.36 -1.57
CA SER A 111 -6.27 2.91 -1.42
C SER A 111 -4.88 2.30 -1.35
N VAL A 112 -4.84 1.14 -0.71
CA VAL A 112 -3.66 0.29 -0.64
C VAL A 112 -4.12 -1.14 -0.91
N SER A 113 -3.45 -1.85 -1.78
CA SER A 113 -3.70 -3.27 -1.96
C SER A 113 -2.42 -4.07 -1.73
N VAL A 114 -2.58 -5.30 -1.26
CA VAL A 114 -1.47 -6.25 -1.11
C VAL A 114 -1.96 -7.60 -1.61
N GLU A 115 -1.16 -8.23 -2.45
CA GLU A 115 -1.51 -9.54 -2.99
C GLU A 115 -0.33 -10.50 -2.95
N ARG A 116 -0.66 -11.78 -2.96
CA ARG A 116 0.26 -12.89 -3.15
C ARG A 116 -0.14 -13.57 -4.45
N ARG A 117 0.52 -13.23 -5.54
CA ARG A 117 0.12 -13.69 -6.87
C ARG A 117 0.09 -15.20 -7.01
N LEU A 118 1.07 -15.89 -6.44
CA LEU A 118 1.17 -17.34 -6.60
C LEU A 118 0.02 -18.10 -5.94
N SER A 119 -0.52 -17.58 -4.82
CA SER A 119 -1.68 -18.18 -4.16
C SER A 119 -3.01 -17.55 -4.56
N GLY A 120 -2.97 -16.41 -5.26
CA GLY A 120 -4.16 -15.74 -5.77
C GLY A 120 -4.91 -14.88 -4.77
N ASP A 121 -4.34 -14.65 -3.59
CA ASP A 121 -4.98 -13.85 -2.54
C ASP A 121 -4.68 -12.36 -2.72
N ARG A 122 -5.69 -11.53 -2.54
CA ARG A 122 -5.54 -10.07 -2.64
C ARG A 122 -6.49 -9.37 -1.67
N CYS A 123 -5.97 -8.38 -0.98
CA CYS A 123 -6.76 -7.50 -0.13
C CYS A 123 -6.61 -6.06 -0.62
N VAL A 124 -7.71 -5.33 -0.66
CA VAL A 124 -7.73 -3.91 -1.00
C VAL A 124 -8.36 -3.15 0.14
N LEU A 125 -7.66 -2.16 0.65
CA LEU A 125 -8.15 -1.23 1.66
C LEU A 125 -8.45 0.10 0.98
N ARG A 126 -9.70 0.55 1.02
CA ARG A 126 -10.13 1.82 0.42
C ARG A 126 -10.58 2.78 1.51
N PHE A 127 -10.23 4.04 1.35
CA PHE A 127 -10.53 5.07 2.35
C PHE A 127 -10.56 6.44 1.68
N PRO A 128 -11.24 7.42 2.28
CA PRO A 128 -11.18 8.79 1.76
C PRO A 128 -9.77 9.34 1.97
N PRO A 129 -9.22 10.09 0.99
CA PRO A 129 -7.94 10.74 1.20
C PRO A 129 -8.04 11.85 2.24
N THR A 130 -6.92 12.17 2.89
CA THR A 130 -6.84 13.30 3.82
C THR A 130 -7.13 14.60 3.11
N ARG A 131 -6.66 14.71 1.84
CA ARG A 131 -7.00 15.80 0.93
C ARG A 131 -7.36 15.21 -0.42
N SER A 132 -8.37 15.80 -1.08
CA SER A 132 -8.85 15.30 -2.38
C SER A 132 -8.10 15.90 -3.57
N SER A 133 -7.27 16.93 -3.36
CA SER A 133 -6.48 17.56 -4.42
C SER A 133 -5.22 18.15 -3.84
N SER A 134 -4.20 18.36 -4.71
CA SER A 134 -3.01 19.10 -4.29
C SER A 134 -3.37 20.58 -4.14
N ALA A 135 -3.05 21.11 -3.01
CA ALA A 135 -3.29 22.53 -2.73
C ALA A 135 -2.17 23.40 -3.31
#